data_c789adda991befa248820be0011365a8
#
_entry.id   c789adda991befa248820be0011365a8
#
_cell.length_a   1.000
_cell.length_b   1.000
_cell.length_c   1.000
_cell.angle_alpha   90.00
_cell.angle_beta   90.00
_cell.angle_gamma   90.00
#
_symmetry.space_group_name_H-M   'P 1'
#
loop_
_entity.id
_entity.type
_entity.pdbx_description
1 polymer ?
#
loop_
_entity_poly.entity_id
_entity_poly.type
_entity_poly.pdbx_seq_one_letter_code
_entity_poly.pdbx_strand_id
1 'polypeptide(L)'
;WCRNAPSAYVRLCVSLGRTEQGSIDPRLVADGREYLEFNIYANASRTIIWGDGSTPRARIVPIDIPTPNGDGEVTRTWYGRVPPQPLVRQGRYRTDFDRSNTKFVVHGFDVSPPQCTVTDPVEGTFRFRVSAEVEGSCGLEAAPLNFGVVGNLSTAIEANTSITVHCRNRTPYVVTLDAGRGYSANVVVRQMSRTVGQLTLDYQLFTNATRTEVWGDTTLGTSFVSGVGSGSDQILRVYGTLLAQPIPGVGLFDDKVTATITY
;
A
#
# COMPACT_ATOMS: atom_id res chain seq x y z
N TRP A 1 35.07 13.57 -0.16
CA TRP A 1 36.28 14.32 0.23
C TRP A 1 37.31 14.27 -0.89
N CYS A 2 38.08 15.34 -1.03
CA CYS A 2 39.22 15.46 -1.95
C CYS A 2 40.49 15.60 -1.15
N ARG A 3 41.61 15.11 -1.70
CA ARG A 3 42.94 15.25 -1.11
C ARG A 3 43.95 15.69 -2.16
N ASN A 4 44.90 16.49 -1.74
CA ASN A 4 45.97 17.01 -2.58
C ASN A 4 45.46 17.70 -3.86
N ALA A 5 44.36 18.41 -3.79
CA ALA A 5 43.84 19.16 -4.91
C ALA A 5 44.78 20.35 -5.25
N PRO A 6 45.10 20.56 -6.52
CA PRO A 6 46.02 21.65 -6.92
C PRO A 6 45.33 23.01 -6.99
N SER A 7 43.99 23.08 -6.82
CA SER A 7 43.15 24.29 -6.94
C SER A 7 42.45 24.58 -5.63
N ALA A 8 41.97 25.84 -5.46
CA ALA A 8 41.25 26.25 -4.26
C ALA A 8 39.84 25.59 -4.11
N TYR A 9 39.30 25.08 -5.21
CA TYR A 9 38.05 24.37 -5.25
C TYR A 9 38.08 23.20 -6.20
N VAL A 10 37.33 22.17 -5.91
CA VAL A 10 37.03 21.06 -6.80
C VAL A 10 35.55 20.99 -7.07
N ARG A 11 35.14 21.01 -8.34
CA ARG A 11 33.77 20.73 -8.77
C ARG A 11 33.65 19.28 -9.16
N LEU A 12 32.75 18.58 -8.47
CA LEU A 12 32.34 17.24 -8.82
C LEU A 12 31.02 17.29 -9.59
N CYS A 13 31.02 16.97 -10.87
CA CYS A 13 29.82 16.86 -11.70
C CYS A 13 29.26 15.44 -11.62
N VAL A 14 28.16 15.27 -10.86
CA VAL A 14 27.59 13.95 -10.59
C VAL A 14 26.37 13.71 -11.44
N SER A 15 26.37 12.65 -12.25
CA SER A 15 25.24 12.28 -13.10
C SER A 15 24.65 10.93 -12.72
N LEU A 16 23.34 10.85 -12.85
CA LEU A 16 22.54 9.66 -12.58
C LEU A 16 21.61 9.38 -13.76
N GLY A 17 21.85 8.30 -14.47
CA GLY A 17 21.06 7.87 -15.62
C GLY A 17 19.73 7.26 -15.26
N ARG A 18 19.14 6.60 -16.24
CA ARG A 18 17.90 5.81 -16.09
C ARG A 18 18.17 4.48 -15.39
N THR A 19 17.13 3.85 -14.86
CA THR A 19 17.14 2.44 -14.44
C THR A 19 16.98 1.52 -15.65
N GLU A 20 17.18 0.21 -15.49
CA GLU A 20 17.05 -0.74 -16.59
C GLU A 20 15.69 -0.70 -17.30
N GLN A 21 14.63 -0.51 -16.55
CA GLN A 21 13.25 -0.53 -17.03
C GLN A 21 12.61 0.85 -16.96
N GLY A 22 13.17 1.85 -17.50
CA GLY A 22 12.52 3.13 -17.38
C GLY A 22 13.16 4.27 -18.11
N SER A 23 12.54 5.41 -17.97
CA SER A 23 13.09 6.70 -18.32
C SER A 23 13.84 7.30 -17.12
N ILE A 24 14.28 8.53 -17.24
CA ILE A 24 14.79 9.31 -16.09
C ILE A 24 13.64 9.98 -15.33
N ASP A 25 12.52 10.20 -15.97
CA ASP A 25 11.34 10.85 -15.40
C ASP A 25 10.05 10.18 -15.91
N PRO A 26 9.43 9.30 -15.13
CA PRO A 26 9.88 8.73 -13.86
C PRO A 26 10.93 7.62 -14.05
N ARG A 27 11.68 7.34 -13.00
CA ARG A 27 12.47 6.11 -12.86
C ARG A 27 11.60 5.00 -12.30
N LEU A 28 11.99 3.75 -12.55
CA LEU A 28 11.28 2.57 -12.05
C LEU A 28 12.18 1.74 -11.14
N VAL A 29 11.62 1.27 -10.05
CA VAL A 29 12.15 0.14 -9.27
C VAL A 29 11.28 -1.08 -9.54
N ALA A 30 11.87 -2.27 -9.54
CA ALA A 30 11.19 -3.49 -9.92
C ALA A 30 11.05 -4.50 -8.78
N ASP A 31 9.96 -5.28 -8.83
CA ASP A 31 9.77 -6.55 -8.13
C ASP A 31 9.29 -7.58 -9.16
N GLY A 32 10.23 -8.33 -9.75
CA GLY A 32 9.95 -9.21 -10.89
C GLY A 32 9.46 -8.43 -12.11
N ARG A 33 8.17 -8.57 -12.45
CA ARG A 33 7.53 -7.88 -13.58
C ARG A 33 6.69 -6.67 -13.17
N GLU A 34 6.64 -6.38 -11.88
CA GLU A 34 5.91 -5.24 -11.34
C GLU A 34 6.85 -4.07 -11.13
N TYR A 35 6.33 -2.86 -11.29
CA TYR A 35 7.13 -1.64 -11.22
C TYR A 35 6.50 -0.63 -10.29
N LEU A 36 7.38 0.10 -9.57
CA LEU A 36 7.03 1.26 -8.76
C LEU A 36 7.77 2.47 -9.29
N GLU A 37 7.06 3.53 -9.62
CA GLU A 37 7.65 4.79 -10.04
C GLU A 37 8.28 5.54 -8.89
N PHE A 38 9.45 6.11 -9.12
CA PHE A 38 10.14 6.99 -8.17
C PHE A 38 10.98 8.02 -8.89
N ASN A 39 11.48 9.00 -8.14
CA ASN A 39 12.58 9.82 -8.62
C ASN A 39 13.47 10.31 -7.47
N ILE A 40 14.69 10.75 -7.83
CA ILE A 40 15.66 11.33 -6.92
C ILE A 40 15.94 12.77 -7.37
N TYR A 41 15.97 13.66 -6.40
CA TYR A 41 16.07 15.10 -6.63
C TYR A 41 17.29 15.69 -5.92
N ALA A 42 17.85 16.75 -6.52
CA ALA A 42 18.96 17.51 -5.98
C ALA A 42 18.56 18.53 -4.93
N ASN A 43 17.27 18.82 -4.76
CA ASN A 43 16.76 19.84 -3.84
C ASN A 43 15.57 19.36 -3.00
N ALA A 44 15.37 19.96 -1.84
CA ALA A 44 14.33 19.58 -0.88
C ALA A 44 12.91 19.78 -1.43
N SER A 45 12.70 20.78 -2.30
CA SER A 45 11.42 21.02 -2.98
C SER A 45 11.08 19.99 -4.06
N ARG A 46 12.01 19.09 -4.39
CA ARG A 46 11.86 18.02 -5.38
C ARG A 46 11.44 18.52 -6.76
N THR A 47 12.06 19.59 -7.21
CA THR A 47 11.82 20.21 -8.53
C THR A 47 12.95 19.96 -9.53
N ILE A 48 14.17 19.66 -9.05
CA ILE A 48 15.35 19.39 -9.87
C ILE A 48 15.68 17.91 -9.78
N ILE A 49 15.37 17.16 -10.83
CA ILE A 49 15.70 15.73 -10.92
C ILE A 49 17.21 15.59 -11.06
N TRP A 50 17.82 14.77 -10.21
CA TRP A 50 19.20 14.35 -10.39
C TRP A 50 19.27 13.42 -11.60
N GLY A 51 19.88 13.88 -12.67
CA GLY A 51 19.91 13.19 -13.95
C GLY A 51 21.27 13.20 -14.61
N ASP A 52 21.29 12.86 -15.88
CA ASP A 52 22.49 12.77 -16.72
C ASP A 52 22.57 13.89 -17.78
N GLY A 53 21.67 14.86 -17.73
CA GLY A 53 21.60 15.94 -18.68
C GLY A 53 20.90 15.61 -20.01
N SER A 54 20.38 14.39 -20.17
CA SER A 54 19.69 13.94 -21.39
C SER A 54 18.34 14.68 -21.63
N THR A 55 17.78 15.26 -20.59
CA THR A 55 16.55 16.07 -20.68
C THR A 55 16.67 17.36 -19.88
N PRO A 56 15.93 18.42 -20.20
CA PRO A 56 15.98 19.68 -19.45
C PRO A 56 15.65 19.58 -17.96
N ARG A 57 14.88 18.57 -17.56
CA ARG A 57 14.48 18.32 -16.18
C ARG A 57 15.50 17.48 -15.40
N ALA A 58 16.24 16.61 -16.09
CA ALA A 58 17.17 15.66 -15.51
C ALA A 58 18.60 16.20 -15.58
N ARG A 59 18.99 16.98 -14.58
CA ARG A 59 20.23 17.75 -14.58
C ARG A 59 21.39 16.98 -13.96
N ILE A 60 22.58 17.13 -14.55
CA ILE A 60 23.85 16.82 -13.88
C ILE A 60 23.98 17.78 -12.70
N VAL A 61 24.34 17.25 -11.53
CA VAL A 61 24.40 18.05 -10.30
C VAL A 61 25.85 18.43 -9.99
N PRO A 62 26.18 19.72 -9.98
CA PRO A 62 27.49 20.19 -9.52
C PRO A 62 27.55 20.14 -7.99
N ILE A 63 28.68 19.72 -7.47
CA ILE A 63 29.03 19.76 -6.05
C ILE A 63 30.40 20.42 -5.93
N ASP A 64 30.43 21.62 -5.38
CA ASP A 64 31.67 22.38 -5.17
C ASP A 64 32.25 22.06 -3.79
N ILE A 65 33.49 21.67 -3.75
CA ILE A 65 34.24 21.28 -2.56
C ILE A 65 35.37 22.30 -2.38
N PRO A 66 35.33 23.15 -1.35
CA PRO A 66 36.47 24.01 -1.01
C PRO A 66 37.67 23.16 -0.58
N THR A 67 38.86 23.47 -1.13
CA THR A 67 40.10 22.77 -0.87
C THR A 67 41.25 23.74 -0.48
N PRO A 68 41.08 24.54 0.61
CA PRO A 68 41.97 25.64 0.95
C PRO A 68 43.41 25.21 1.21
N ASN A 69 43.67 23.97 1.59
CA ASN A 69 45.01 23.41 1.82
C ASN A 69 45.23 22.14 0.97
N GLY A 70 44.57 22.05 -0.18
CA GLY A 70 44.55 20.84 -1.00
C GLY A 70 43.55 19.78 -0.55
N ASP A 71 43.01 19.88 0.64
CA ASP A 71 42.03 18.91 1.20
C ASP A 71 40.67 19.57 1.42
N GLY A 72 39.62 18.80 1.14
CA GLY A 72 38.24 19.30 1.33
C GLY A 72 37.22 18.18 1.42
N GLU A 73 36.12 18.48 2.10
CA GLU A 73 34.97 17.59 2.24
C GLU A 73 33.66 18.35 2.16
N VAL A 74 32.65 17.73 1.53
CA VAL A 74 31.29 18.23 1.53
C VAL A 74 30.30 17.08 1.61
N THR A 75 29.24 17.26 2.39
CA THR A 75 28.11 16.34 2.43
C THR A 75 26.97 16.88 1.60
N ARG A 76 26.38 16.04 0.76
CA ARG A 76 25.23 16.38 -0.08
C ARG A 76 24.05 15.47 0.25
N THR A 77 22.89 16.11 0.49
CA THR A 77 21.63 15.38 0.69
C THR A 77 20.87 15.25 -0.63
N TRP A 78 20.38 14.04 -0.89
CA TRP A 78 19.51 13.72 -2.01
C TRP A 78 18.11 13.44 -1.49
N TYR A 79 17.09 13.76 -2.28
CA TYR A 79 15.69 13.67 -1.87
C TYR A 79 14.94 12.69 -2.78
N GLY A 80 14.45 11.60 -2.21
CA GLY A 80 13.61 10.64 -2.92
C GLY A 80 12.14 11.05 -2.92
N ARG A 81 11.39 10.62 -3.94
CA ARG A 81 9.93 10.68 -3.99
C ARG A 81 9.38 9.48 -4.74
N VAL A 82 8.38 8.84 -4.12
CA VAL A 82 7.47 7.89 -4.75
C VAL A 82 6.14 8.61 -4.88
N PRO A 83 5.61 8.84 -6.09
CA PRO A 83 4.28 9.45 -6.27
C PRO A 83 3.17 8.48 -5.84
N PRO A 84 1.93 8.96 -5.61
CA PRO A 84 0.80 8.09 -5.35
C PRO A 84 0.55 7.12 -6.52
N GLN A 85 0.48 5.84 -6.23
CA GLN A 85 0.27 4.75 -7.21
C GLN A 85 -0.65 3.70 -6.58
N PRO A 86 -1.97 3.91 -6.60
CA PRO A 86 -2.94 3.09 -5.87
C PRO A 86 -2.99 1.63 -6.33
N LEU A 87 -2.60 1.35 -7.58
CA LEU A 87 -2.65 0.01 -8.18
C LEU A 87 -1.35 -0.79 -8.04
N VAL A 88 -0.34 -0.22 -7.39
CA VAL A 88 0.93 -0.92 -7.17
C VAL A 88 0.71 -2.11 -6.24
N ARG A 89 1.25 -3.25 -6.64
CA ARG A 89 1.20 -4.50 -5.90
C ARG A 89 2.03 -4.42 -4.61
N GLN A 90 1.63 -5.15 -3.58
CA GLN A 90 2.51 -5.41 -2.45
C GLN A 90 3.78 -6.14 -2.89
N GLY A 91 4.92 -5.79 -2.30
CA GLY A 91 6.20 -6.43 -2.62
C GLY A 91 7.41 -5.58 -2.27
N ARG A 92 8.59 -6.12 -2.58
CA ARG A 92 9.88 -5.48 -2.34
C ARG A 92 10.50 -5.03 -3.64
N TYR A 93 10.36 -3.77 -3.92
CA TYR A 93 10.86 -3.11 -5.12
C TYR A 93 12.30 -2.65 -4.92
N ARG A 94 13.18 -2.92 -5.90
CA ARG A 94 14.58 -2.51 -5.83
C ARG A 94 15.16 -2.24 -7.21
N THR A 95 16.13 -1.35 -7.26
CA THR A 95 16.99 -1.12 -8.41
C THR A 95 18.41 -0.77 -7.95
N ASP A 96 19.39 -1.20 -8.70
CA ASP A 96 20.78 -0.87 -8.47
C ASP A 96 21.23 0.19 -9.47
N PHE A 97 21.92 1.19 -8.99
CA PHE A 97 22.69 2.11 -9.79
C PHE A 97 24.16 1.70 -9.75
N ASP A 98 24.76 1.61 -10.90
CA ASP A 98 26.13 1.13 -11.06
C ASP A 98 26.89 1.87 -12.18
N ARG A 99 27.96 1.26 -12.67
CA ARG A 99 28.83 1.82 -13.71
C ARG A 99 28.12 2.15 -15.03
N SER A 100 26.97 1.53 -15.31
CA SER A 100 26.23 1.73 -16.55
C SER A 100 25.41 3.02 -16.55
N ASN A 101 25.02 3.48 -15.35
CA ASN A 101 24.08 4.59 -15.19
C ASN A 101 24.51 5.65 -14.14
N THR A 102 25.72 5.54 -13.58
CA THR A 102 26.30 6.56 -12.71
C THR A 102 27.62 7.04 -13.26
N LYS A 103 27.86 8.34 -13.22
CA LYS A 103 29.11 8.94 -13.66
C LYS A 103 29.47 10.13 -12.79
N PHE A 104 30.75 10.40 -12.64
CA PHE A 104 31.24 11.68 -12.15
C PHE A 104 32.45 12.16 -12.93
N VAL A 105 32.58 13.46 -12.97
CA VAL A 105 33.69 14.19 -13.57
C VAL A 105 34.20 15.17 -12.55
N VAL A 106 35.50 15.42 -12.53
CA VAL A 106 36.18 16.31 -11.57
C VAL A 106 36.82 17.47 -12.29
N HIS A 107 36.58 18.69 -11.85
CA HIS A 107 37.18 19.91 -12.35
C HIS A 107 37.78 20.72 -11.19
N GLY A 108 39.09 21.01 -11.26
CA GLY A 108 39.70 22.00 -10.37
C GLY A 108 39.42 23.42 -10.87
N PHE A 109 39.23 24.39 -9.96
CA PHE A 109 39.09 25.79 -10.31
C PHE A 109 39.46 26.72 -9.14
N ASP A 110 39.86 27.93 -9.44
CA ASP A 110 40.25 28.90 -8.41
C ASP A 110 39.28 30.09 -8.33
N VAL A 111 38.65 30.48 -9.44
CA VAL A 111 37.80 31.68 -9.52
C VAL A 111 36.38 31.37 -10.00
N SER A 112 36.26 30.76 -11.20
CA SER A 112 34.95 30.50 -11.81
C SER A 112 34.73 29.01 -11.99
N PRO A 113 33.64 28.46 -11.44
CA PRO A 113 33.36 27.03 -11.57
C PRO A 113 33.00 26.66 -13.01
N PRO A 114 33.61 25.65 -13.62
CA PRO A 114 33.27 25.17 -14.95
C PRO A 114 31.84 24.59 -14.96
N GLN A 115 31.20 24.61 -16.12
CA GLN A 115 29.86 23.98 -16.25
C GLN A 115 30.01 22.47 -16.38
N CYS A 116 29.06 21.76 -15.76
CA CYS A 116 28.92 20.31 -15.92
C CYS A 116 28.23 20.01 -17.26
N THR A 117 28.88 19.28 -18.15
CA THR A 117 28.34 18.92 -19.47
C THR A 117 28.24 17.41 -19.67
N VAL A 118 27.40 16.98 -20.61
CA VAL A 118 27.26 15.55 -20.96
C VAL A 118 28.47 15.00 -21.74
N THR A 119 29.29 15.90 -22.27
CA THR A 119 30.47 15.57 -23.10
C THR A 119 31.76 15.50 -22.31
N ASP A 120 31.73 15.88 -21.02
CA ASP A 120 32.92 15.82 -20.18
C ASP A 120 33.41 14.39 -20.05
N PRO A 121 34.76 14.15 -20.06
CA PRO A 121 35.34 12.83 -19.93
C PRO A 121 35.01 12.24 -18.55
N VAL A 122 34.54 11.00 -18.53
CA VAL A 122 34.15 10.32 -17.29
C VAL A 122 35.39 9.89 -16.52
N GLU A 123 35.55 10.36 -15.28
CA GLU A 123 36.66 9.97 -14.41
C GLU A 123 36.34 8.79 -13.52
N GLY A 124 35.06 8.59 -13.21
CA GLY A 124 34.64 7.47 -12.41
C GLY A 124 33.14 7.26 -12.32
N THR A 125 32.80 6.22 -11.60
CA THR A 125 31.44 5.77 -11.36
C THR A 125 31.25 5.44 -9.88
N PHE A 126 30.00 5.37 -9.44
CA PHE A 126 29.65 4.98 -8.07
C PHE A 126 28.51 3.98 -8.09
N ARG A 127 28.21 3.39 -6.93
CA ARG A 127 27.13 2.42 -6.80
C ARG A 127 26.29 2.73 -5.59
N PHE A 128 24.98 2.56 -5.74
CA PHE A 128 24.05 2.55 -4.62
C PHE A 128 22.76 1.83 -5.02
N ARG A 129 21.99 1.43 -4.03
CA ARG A 129 20.69 0.77 -4.21
C ARG A 129 19.57 1.67 -3.78
N VAL A 130 18.49 1.67 -4.56
CA VAL A 130 17.20 2.21 -4.16
C VAL A 130 16.25 1.04 -3.93
N SER A 131 15.58 1.03 -2.79
CA SER A 131 14.58 0.04 -2.46
C SER A 131 13.37 0.68 -1.78
N ALA A 132 12.21 0.07 -2.01
CA ALA A 132 10.96 0.41 -1.35
C ALA A 132 10.19 -0.88 -1.03
N GLU A 133 9.54 -0.93 0.11
CA GLU A 133 8.61 -2.00 0.46
C GLU A 133 7.20 -1.44 0.41
N VAL A 134 6.33 -2.10 -0.37
CA VAL A 134 4.90 -1.81 -0.45
C VAL A 134 4.20 -2.90 0.34
N GLU A 135 3.65 -2.52 1.49
CA GLU A 135 2.92 -3.46 2.35
C GLU A 135 1.49 -3.67 1.85
N GLY A 136 0.95 -4.85 2.14
CA GLY A 136 -0.47 -5.14 1.98
C GLY A 136 -1.29 -4.21 2.88
N SER A 137 -2.47 -3.84 2.43
CA SER A 137 -3.40 -3.04 3.23
C SER A 137 -4.82 -3.39 2.82
N CYS A 138 -5.65 -3.68 3.80
CA CYS A 138 -7.07 -3.93 3.62
C CYS A 138 -7.89 -3.16 4.65
N GLY A 139 -9.06 -2.72 4.22
CA GLY A 139 -10.13 -2.23 5.07
C GLY A 139 -11.44 -2.89 4.70
N LEU A 140 -12.45 -2.80 5.55
CA LEU A 140 -13.80 -3.23 5.23
C LEU A 140 -14.86 -2.28 5.81
N GLU A 141 -15.99 -2.24 5.13
CA GLU A 141 -17.19 -1.53 5.56
C GLU A 141 -18.39 -2.49 5.43
N ALA A 142 -19.23 -2.58 6.46
CA ALA A 142 -20.40 -3.44 6.46
C ALA A 142 -21.69 -2.61 6.46
N ALA A 143 -22.60 -2.93 5.56
CA ALA A 143 -23.95 -2.38 5.57
C ALA A 143 -24.84 -3.17 6.56
N PRO A 144 -25.82 -2.51 7.21
CA PRO A 144 -26.72 -3.20 8.13
C PRO A 144 -27.59 -4.25 7.41
N LEU A 145 -27.85 -5.36 8.09
CA LEU A 145 -28.82 -6.37 7.69
C LEU A 145 -30.13 -6.11 8.42
N ASN A 146 -31.24 -6.03 7.70
CA ASN A 146 -32.55 -5.77 8.27
C ASN A 146 -33.56 -6.83 7.80
N PHE A 147 -34.18 -7.54 8.74
CA PHE A 147 -35.24 -8.52 8.47
C PHE A 147 -36.64 -7.90 8.37
N GLY A 148 -36.76 -6.58 8.58
CA GLY A 148 -38.03 -5.87 8.48
C GLY A 148 -38.89 -5.98 9.71
N VAL A 149 -40.19 -5.71 9.53
CA VAL A 149 -41.23 -5.85 10.59
C VAL A 149 -41.86 -7.24 10.49
N VAL A 150 -41.76 -8.00 11.59
CA VAL A 150 -42.13 -9.40 11.62
C VAL A 150 -43.32 -9.59 12.58
N GLY A 151 -44.46 -10.00 12.05
CA GLY A 151 -45.64 -10.33 12.85
C GLY A 151 -45.83 -11.81 13.16
N ASN A 152 -45.16 -12.69 12.41
CA ASN A 152 -45.18 -14.13 12.59
C ASN A 152 -43.87 -14.76 12.08
N LEU A 153 -43.31 -15.72 12.79
CA LEU A 153 -42.13 -16.49 12.46
C LEU A 153 -42.40 -17.99 12.35
N SER A 154 -43.59 -18.39 11.86
CA SER A 154 -43.86 -19.81 11.55
C SER A 154 -43.03 -20.33 10.39
N THR A 155 -42.49 -19.44 9.57
CA THR A 155 -41.53 -19.71 8.51
C THR A 155 -40.30 -18.79 8.65
N ALA A 156 -39.16 -19.26 8.20
CA ALA A 156 -37.94 -18.45 8.20
C ALA A 156 -38.07 -17.23 7.27
N ILE A 157 -37.44 -16.12 7.65
CA ILE A 157 -37.39 -14.88 6.86
C ILE A 157 -35.98 -14.65 6.38
N GLU A 158 -35.86 -14.34 5.12
CA GLU A 158 -34.56 -14.10 4.45
C GLU A 158 -34.31 -12.60 4.21
N ALA A 159 -33.08 -12.20 4.44
CA ALA A 159 -32.59 -10.86 4.09
C ALA A 159 -31.15 -10.92 3.61
N ASN A 160 -30.73 -9.90 2.88
CA ASN A 160 -29.38 -9.84 2.35
C ASN A 160 -28.79 -8.45 2.62
N THR A 161 -27.46 -8.44 2.81
CA THR A 161 -26.67 -7.20 2.88
C THR A 161 -25.32 -7.41 2.21
N SER A 162 -24.37 -6.48 2.41
CA SER A 162 -23.04 -6.58 1.84
C SER A 162 -21.97 -6.06 2.79
N ILE A 163 -20.79 -6.62 2.64
CA ILE A 163 -19.54 -6.10 3.17
C ILE A 163 -18.70 -5.64 1.97
N THR A 164 -18.22 -4.40 1.98
CA THR A 164 -17.31 -3.88 0.97
C THR A 164 -15.89 -4.00 1.50
N VAL A 165 -15.01 -4.64 0.71
CA VAL A 165 -13.60 -4.85 1.02
C VAL A 165 -12.76 -3.92 0.15
N HIS A 166 -11.88 -3.15 0.78
CA HIS A 166 -10.94 -2.23 0.14
C HIS A 166 -9.51 -2.74 0.35
N CYS A 167 -9.01 -3.58 -0.54
CA CYS A 167 -7.65 -4.09 -0.44
C CYS A 167 -6.77 -3.58 -1.57
N ARG A 168 -5.49 -3.34 -1.26
CA ARG A 168 -4.48 -3.11 -2.30
C ARG A 168 -4.42 -4.27 -3.28
N ASN A 169 -4.04 -3.95 -4.52
CA ASN A 169 -3.92 -4.93 -5.58
C ASN A 169 -3.05 -6.13 -5.17
N ARG A 170 -3.60 -7.33 -5.36
CA ARG A 170 -2.98 -8.63 -5.04
C ARG A 170 -2.66 -8.87 -3.56
N THR A 171 -3.25 -8.13 -2.64
CA THR A 171 -3.23 -8.46 -1.22
C THR A 171 -4.21 -9.62 -0.97
N PRO A 172 -3.77 -10.82 -0.56
CA PRO A 172 -4.68 -11.88 -0.17
C PRO A 172 -5.39 -11.49 1.12
N TYR A 173 -6.65 -11.86 1.26
CA TYR A 173 -7.42 -11.58 2.46
C TYR A 173 -8.39 -12.69 2.81
N VAL A 174 -8.75 -12.76 4.08
CA VAL A 174 -9.80 -13.60 4.64
C VAL A 174 -10.73 -12.72 5.46
N VAL A 175 -12.06 -12.89 5.30
CA VAL A 175 -13.07 -12.21 6.10
C VAL A 175 -13.86 -13.23 6.91
N THR A 176 -13.88 -13.03 8.22
CA THR A 176 -14.60 -13.85 9.20
C THR A 176 -15.65 -13.01 9.92
N LEU A 177 -16.67 -13.66 10.47
CA LEU A 177 -17.72 -13.03 11.29
C LEU A 177 -17.76 -13.69 12.67
N ASP A 178 -17.81 -12.89 13.73
CA ASP A 178 -17.96 -13.38 15.10
C ASP A 178 -19.40 -13.88 15.42
N ALA A 179 -19.60 -14.35 16.62
CA ALA A 179 -20.88 -14.85 17.12
C ALA A 179 -21.91 -13.73 17.38
N GLY A 180 -21.53 -12.46 17.33
CA GLY A 180 -22.36 -11.36 17.79
C GLY A 180 -22.39 -11.21 19.31
N ARG A 181 -23.38 -10.51 19.84
CA ARG A 181 -23.50 -10.17 21.27
C ARG A 181 -24.65 -10.89 22.00
N GLY A 182 -25.36 -11.76 21.32
CA GLY A 182 -26.47 -12.54 21.95
C GLY A 182 -25.97 -13.39 23.11
N TYR A 183 -26.79 -13.57 24.14
CA TYR A 183 -26.41 -14.20 25.41
C TYR A 183 -25.91 -15.66 25.25
N SER A 184 -26.56 -16.43 24.37
CA SER A 184 -26.16 -17.83 24.07
C SER A 184 -25.73 -18.00 22.61
N ALA A 185 -25.37 -16.93 21.94
CA ALA A 185 -24.98 -16.93 20.55
C ALA A 185 -23.68 -17.68 20.33
N ASN A 186 -23.58 -18.33 19.19
CA ASN A 186 -22.34 -18.88 18.65
C ASN A 186 -22.29 -18.55 17.15
N VAL A 187 -21.18 -18.87 16.51
CA VAL A 187 -20.97 -18.54 15.08
C VAL A 187 -21.91 -19.31 14.14
N VAL A 188 -22.52 -20.42 14.59
CA VAL A 188 -23.51 -21.19 13.80
C VAL A 188 -24.90 -20.60 13.95
N VAL A 189 -25.32 -20.30 15.19
CA VAL A 189 -26.61 -19.68 15.50
C VAL A 189 -26.39 -18.43 16.34
N ARG A 190 -26.62 -17.28 15.73
CA ARG A 190 -26.52 -15.95 16.36
C ARG A 190 -27.86 -15.57 16.97
N GLN A 191 -27.84 -14.61 17.89
CA GLN A 191 -29.02 -14.14 18.57
C GLN A 191 -29.11 -12.62 18.53
N MET A 192 -30.21 -12.12 17.97
CA MET A 192 -30.64 -10.74 18.22
C MET A 192 -31.28 -10.66 19.58
N SER A 193 -30.95 -9.67 20.38
CA SER A 193 -31.47 -9.48 21.73
C SER A 193 -32.34 -8.22 21.80
N ARG A 194 -33.37 -8.28 22.63
CA ARG A 194 -34.12 -7.10 23.01
C ARG A 194 -33.46 -6.42 24.20
N THR A 195 -33.40 -5.10 24.18
CA THR A 195 -32.75 -4.28 25.23
C THR A 195 -33.34 -4.52 26.64
N VAL A 196 -34.60 -4.96 26.75
CA VAL A 196 -35.27 -5.24 28.02
C VAL A 196 -35.82 -6.67 27.99
N GLY A 197 -35.46 -7.48 29.02
CA GLY A 197 -36.12 -8.75 29.30
C GLY A 197 -35.44 -10.00 28.76
N GLN A 198 -34.19 -9.93 28.31
CA GLN A 198 -33.37 -11.08 27.82
C GLN A 198 -34.07 -11.95 26.74
N LEU A 199 -35.00 -11.35 26.01
CA LEU A 199 -35.71 -12.04 24.92
C LEU A 199 -34.79 -12.06 23.69
N THR A 200 -34.71 -13.19 23.02
CA THR A 200 -33.82 -13.38 21.87
C THR A 200 -34.56 -13.96 20.67
N LEU A 201 -34.02 -13.66 19.47
CA LEU A 201 -34.41 -14.26 18.20
C LEU A 201 -33.18 -14.85 17.53
N ASP A 202 -33.24 -16.13 17.18
CA ASP A 202 -32.16 -16.86 16.55
C ASP A 202 -32.09 -16.56 15.04
N TYR A 203 -30.88 -16.34 14.53
CA TYR A 203 -30.64 -16.12 13.12
C TYR A 203 -29.28 -16.70 12.68
N GLN A 204 -29.11 -16.83 11.37
CA GLN A 204 -27.87 -17.33 10.76
C GLN A 204 -27.41 -16.40 9.64
N LEU A 205 -26.10 -16.36 9.40
CA LEU A 205 -25.47 -15.65 8.29
C LEU A 205 -24.70 -16.65 7.42
N PHE A 206 -24.80 -16.46 6.11
CA PHE A 206 -24.22 -17.39 5.13
C PHE A 206 -23.38 -16.67 4.09
N THR A 207 -22.39 -17.38 3.54
CA THR A 207 -21.52 -16.92 2.47
C THR A 207 -22.19 -17.03 1.09
N ASN A 208 -23.17 -17.93 0.93
CA ASN A 208 -23.78 -18.28 -0.36
C ASN A 208 -25.29 -18.07 -0.37
N ALA A 209 -25.86 -17.83 -1.57
CA ALA A 209 -27.28 -17.58 -1.76
C ALA A 209 -28.19 -18.78 -1.44
N THR A 210 -27.63 -19.98 -1.50
CA THR A 210 -28.36 -21.24 -1.13
C THR A 210 -28.45 -21.44 0.37
N ARG A 211 -27.76 -20.59 1.17
CA ARG A 211 -27.75 -20.64 2.64
C ARG A 211 -27.37 -21.99 3.21
N THR A 212 -26.35 -22.60 2.63
CA THR A 212 -25.80 -23.90 3.05
C THR A 212 -24.46 -23.78 3.76
N GLU A 213 -23.74 -22.65 3.58
CA GLU A 213 -22.43 -22.41 4.15
C GLU A 213 -22.51 -21.27 5.17
N VAL A 214 -22.56 -21.63 6.44
CA VAL A 214 -22.62 -20.63 7.53
C VAL A 214 -21.33 -19.83 7.57
N TRP A 215 -21.44 -18.50 7.54
CA TRP A 215 -20.31 -17.59 7.63
C TRP A 215 -19.95 -17.32 9.09
N GLY A 216 -18.82 -17.82 9.53
CA GLY A 216 -18.31 -17.67 10.89
C GLY A 216 -16.82 -17.35 10.94
N ASP A 217 -16.16 -17.90 11.96
CA ASP A 217 -14.75 -17.66 12.28
C ASP A 217 -13.87 -18.91 12.09
N THR A 218 -14.36 -19.91 11.34
CA THR A 218 -13.77 -21.23 11.12
C THR A 218 -13.97 -22.23 12.25
N THR A 219 -14.49 -21.80 13.39
CA THR A 219 -14.87 -22.75 14.45
C THR A 219 -16.21 -23.40 14.15
N LEU A 220 -16.51 -24.49 14.83
CA LEU A 220 -17.77 -25.24 14.71
C LEU A 220 -18.16 -25.63 13.27
N GLY A 221 -17.18 -25.78 12.38
CA GLY A 221 -17.41 -26.14 10.98
C GLY A 221 -17.96 -25.00 10.12
N THR A 222 -17.85 -23.75 10.56
CA THR A 222 -18.26 -22.58 9.79
C THR A 222 -17.23 -22.19 8.73
N SER A 223 -17.72 -21.53 7.68
CA SER A 223 -16.92 -21.04 6.56
C SER A 223 -16.46 -19.60 6.76
N PHE A 224 -15.54 -19.16 5.92
CA PHE A 224 -15.08 -17.79 5.76
C PHE A 224 -15.10 -17.39 4.28
N VAL A 225 -14.97 -16.11 3.98
CA VAL A 225 -14.77 -15.64 2.61
C VAL A 225 -13.32 -15.25 2.43
N SER A 226 -12.65 -15.80 1.41
CA SER A 226 -11.31 -15.42 1.03
C SER A 226 -11.29 -14.76 -0.34
N GLY A 227 -10.30 -13.91 -0.57
CA GLY A 227 -10.12 -13.24 -1.85
C GLY A 227 -8.73 -12.66 -2.02
N VAL A 228 -8.56 -11.98 -3.14
CA VAL A 228 -7.34 -11.22 -3.45
C VAL A 228 -7.76 -9.82 -3.86
N GLY A 229 -7.16 -8.82 -3.24
CA GLY A 229 -7.42 -7.41 -3.52
C GLY A 229 -7.22 -7.06 -5.00
N SER A 230 -8.09 -6.26 -5.53
CA SER A 230 -8.06 -5.78 -6.92
C SER A 230 -7.50 -4.34 -7.04
N GLY A 231 -7.28 -3.67 -5.90
CA GLY A 231 -7.01 -2.23 -5.87
C GLY A 231 -8.26 -1.36 -5.97
N SER A 232 -9.43 -2.01 -6.09
CA SER A 232 -10.76 -1.38 -6.14
C SER A 232 -11.68 -2.08 -5.15
N ASP A 233 -12.83 -1.50 -4.88
CA ASP A 233 -13.84 -2.06 -4.00
C ASP A 233 -14.34 -3.42 -4.50
N GLN A 234 -14.43 -4.38 -3.58
CA GLN A 234 -14.96 -5.71 -3.82
C GLN A 234 -16.13 -5.93 -2.87
N ILE A 235 -17.28 -6.34 -3.42
CA ILE A 235 -18.51 -6.52 -2.65
C ILE A 235 -18.71 -7.99 -2.32
N LEU A 236 -18.72 -8.31 -1.03
CA LEU A 236 -19.06 -9.62 -0.49
C LEU A 236 -20.52 -9.61 -0.05
N ARG A 237 -21.35 -10.52 -0.58
CA ARG A 237 -22.74 -10.64 -0.19
C ARG A 237 -22.86 -11.41 1.12
N VAL A 238 -23.72 -10.91 2.02
CA VAL A 238 -24.09 -11.58 3.27
C VAL A 238 -25.54 -12.01 3.13
N TYR A 239 -25.80 -13.29 3.32
CA TYR A 239 -27.15 -13.85 3.25
C TYR A 239 -27.60 -14.20 4.67
N GLY A 240 -28.64 -13.53 5.15
CA GLY A 240 -29.19 -13.74 6.48
C GLY A 240 -30.47 -14.54 6.46
N THR A 241 -30.69 -15.36 7.48
CA THR A 241 -31.94 -16.09 7.73
C THR A 241 -32.34 -15.93 9.18
N LEU A 242 -33.46 -15.28 9.43
CA LEU A 242 -34.14 -15.32 10.72
C LEU A 242 -34.92 -16.64 10.81
N LEU A 243 -34.58 -17.45 11.80
CA LEU A 243 -35.10 -18.83 11.88
C LEU A 243 -36.60 -18.84 12.25
N ALA A 244 -37.30 -19.87 11.76
CA ALA A 244 -38.66 -20.16 12.21
C ALA A 244 -38.66 -20.51 13.70
N GLN A 245 -39.36 -19.73 14.51
CA GLN A 245 -39.38 -19.83 15.97
C GLN A 245 -40.58 -19.08 16.56
N PRO A 246 -41.02 -19.37 17.80
CA PRO A 246 -41.98 -18.54 18.50
C PRO A 246 -41.43 -17.14 18.71
N ILE A 247 -42.24 -16.12 18.48
CA ILE A 247 -41.88 -14.73 18.80
C ILE A 247 -41.97 -14.55 20.31
N PRO A 248 -40.87 -14.23 21.01
CA PRO A 248 -40.86 -14.17 22.47
C PRO A 248 -41.56 -12.92 23.04
N GLY A 249 -41.85 -11.94 22.19
CA GLY A 249 -42.53 -10.72 22.56
C GLY A 249 -42.38 -9.60 21.52
N VAL A 250 -43.12 -8.53 21.67
CA VAL A 250 -43.02 -7.35 20.78
C VAL A 250 -41.86 -6.47 21.17
N GLY A 251 -41.18 -5.87 20.19
CA GLY A 251 -40.09 -4.92 20.41
C GLY A 251 -39.08 -4.91 19.29
N LEU A 252 -38.03 -4.11 19.45
CA LEU A 252 -36.88 -4.07 18.57
C LEU A 252 -35.89 -5.13 19.08
N PHE A 253 -35.46 -5.99 18.19
CA PHE A 253 -34.37 -6.96 18.39
C PHE A 253 -33.21 -6.59 17.51
N ASP A 254 -32.02 -6.48 18.09
CA ASP A 254 -30.79 -6.17 17.37
C ASP A 254 -29.61 -7.02 17.87
N ASP A 255 -28.61 -7.10 17.03
CA ASP A 255 -27.31 -7.69 17.35
C ASP A 255 -26.20 -6.91 16.65
N LYS A 256 -24.99 -7.01 17.19
CA LYS A 256 -23.78 -6.45 16.59
C LYS A 256 -22.76 -7.56 16.31
N VAL A 257 -22.68 -7.96 15.06
CA VAL A 257 -21.66 -8.89 14.56
C VAL A 257 -20.42 -8.10 14.11
N THR A 258 -19.24 -8.57 14.50
CA THR A 258 -17.97 -8.01 14.06
C THR A 258 -17.45 -8.79 12.86
N ALA A 259 -17.20 -8.08 11.77
CA ALA A 259 -16.47 -8.60 10.63
C ALA A 259 -14.98 -8.30 10.79
N THR A 260 -14.14 -9.33 10.70
CA THR A 260 -12.68 -9.21 10.78
C THR A 260 -12.04 -9.56 9.45
N ILE A 261 -11.14 -8.68 8.95
CA ILE A 261 -10.33 -8.96 7.79
C ILE A 261 -8.89 -9.22 8.22
N THR A 262 -8.32 -10.32 7.73
CA THR A 262 -6.91 -10.69 7.92
C THR A 262 -6.23 -10.74 6.55
N TYR A 263 -5.02 -10.16 6.42
CA TYR A 263 -4.27 -10.03 5.17
C TYR A 263 -2.77 -10.11 5.39
#